data_bf5f5d8d893e8f7d0b94e8287827e8cc
#
_entry.id   bf5f5d8d893e8f7d0b94e8287827e8cc
#
_cell.length_a   1.000
_cell.length_b   1.000
_cell.length_c   1.000
_cell.angle_alpha   90.00
_cell.angle_beta   90.00
_cell.angle_gamma   90.00
#
_symmetry.space_group_name_H-M   'P 1'
#
loop_
_entity.id
_entity.type
_entity.pdbx_description
1 polymer ?
#
loop_
_entity_poly.entity_id
_entity_poly.type
_entity_poly.pdbx_seq_one_letter_code
_entity_poly.pdbx_strand_id
1 'polypeptide(L)'
;MSSHAPTAPQKVNLRRPDIMEAVQALVVQHYRSELVDYIRANGGVIDIPGRLTVKLAKEFGFCYGVERAIDLAYAARKRFPAPTRIFLLGEIIHNPEVNDQIREMGIVSLSPKPSDDELASLNLTPDDVVLIPAFGTEVATRQKLEASGCYLVDTTCGDVMSVWKRVRQYSKETVTSIIHGKAWHEETKATSSQARAYGTGHYLVVFTLKETEYVCDYILKGGNKQEFLEKFKGAYSEGFDPDVHLQAVGVANQTTMLRGETEEVQRLLRNAMSQKYGAANLDRHFRFFDTICGATQDRQDALGKLLREPLDLLIVIGGYNSSNTSHLAEMGESKLPTFFIKNASKMESDRKIRHFDLHRHEEIETQNWLPQDKATVGITAGASCPNNLIEDVIRRLFELRGVSVQEFLAR
;
A
#
# COMPACT_ATOMS: atom_id res chain seq x y z
N MET A 1 -43.77 0.44 26.02
CA MET A 1 -42.35 0.78 25.75
C MET A 1 -42.10 0.41 24.31
N SER A 2 -42.09 1.39 23.42
CA SER A 2 -41.94 1.21 21.97
C SER A 2 -40.45 1.01 21.68
N SER A 3 -40.09 -0.20 21.25
CA SER A 3 -38.74 -0.52 20.78
C SER A 3 -38.54 0.14 19.42
N HIS A 4 -37.89 1.29 19.38
CA HIS A 4 -37.37 1.83 18.13
C HIS A 4 -36.20 0.94 17.69
N ALA A 5 -36.39 0.18 16.62
CA ALA A 5 -35.30 -0.45 15.90
C ALA A 5 -34.40 0.67 15.39
N PRO A 6 -33.07 0.54 15.50
CA PRO A 6 -32.15 1.55 14.96
C PRO A 6 -32.38 1.66 13.44
N THR A 7 -32.78 2.83 12.99
CA THR A 7 -32.86 3.15 11.58
C THR A 7 -31.47 3.06 10.98
N ALA A 8 -31.31 2.23 9.93
CA ALA A 8 -30.05 2.14 9.21
C ALA A 8 -29.58 3.54 8.80
N PRO A 9 -28.28 3.88 9.01
CA PRO A 9 -27.78 5.20 8.71
C PRO A 9 -28.04 5.54 7.24
N GLN A 10 -28.60 6.72 6.98
CA GLN A 10 -28.88 7.20 5.62
C GLN A 10 -27.55 7.25 4.84
N LYS A 11 -27.47 6.55 3.72
CA LYS A 11 -26.33 6.60 2.82
C LYS A 11 -26.16 8.02 2.28
N VAL A 12 -25.20 8.76 2.80
CA VAL A 12 -24.85 10.11 2.33
C VAL A 12 -23.95 9.98 1.10
N ASN A 13 -24.33 10.61 0.00
CA ASN A 13 -23.47 10.68 -1.17
C ASN A 13 -22.39 11.75 -0.96
N LEU A 14 -21.18 11.34 -0.59
CA LEU A 14 -20.02 12.24 -0.44
C LEU A 14 -19.46 12.74 -1.78
N ARG A 15 -19.80 12.08 -2.88
CA ARG A 15 -19.33 12.44 -4.24
C ARG A 15 -20.29 13.37 -4.98
N ARG A 16 -21.03 14.18 -4.26
CA ARG A 16 -21.84 15.24 -4.87
C ARG A 16 -20.93 16.28 -5.54
N PRO A 17 -21.30 16.78 -6.73
CA PRO A 17 -20.48 17.74 -7.48
C PRO A 17 -20.06 18.97 -6.64
N ASP A 18 -21.00 19.54 -5.87
CA ASP A 18 -20.77 20.71 -5.01
C ASP A 18 -19.73 20.47 -3.89
N ILE A 19 -19.70 19.25 -3.34
CA ILE A 19 -18.69 18.85 -2.35
C ILE A 19 -17.35 18.61 -3.05
N MET A 20 -17.36 17.85 -4.15
CA MET A 20 -16.13 17.45 -4.84
C MET A 20 -15.38 18.62 -5.47
N GLU A 21 -16.05 19.64 -5.99
CA GLU A 21 -15.40 20.86 -6.51
C GLU A 21 -14.58 21.55 -5.42
N ALA A 22 -15.17 21.74 -4.22
CA ALA A 22 -14.46 22.35 -3.10
C ALA A 22 -13.33 21.46 -2.56
N VAL A 23 -13.50 20.12 -2.60
CA VAL A 23 -12.47 19.15 -2.20
C VAL A 23 -11.29 19.18 -3.16
N GLN A 24 -11.54 19.19 -4.47
CA GLN A 24 -10.50 19.21 -5.48
C GLN A 24 -9.59 20.43 -5.36
N ALA A 25 -10.17 21.60 -5.07
CA ALA A 25 -9.38 22.82 -4.85
C ALA A 25 -8.38 22.66 -3.69
N LEU A 26 -8.82 22.06 -2.57
CA LEU A 26 -7.95 21.80 -1.40
C LEU A 26 -6.91 20.72 -1.68
N VAL A 27 -7.30 19.62 -2.32
CA VAL A 27 -6.40 18.51 -2.66
C VAL A 27 -5.30 18.99 -3.63
N VAL A 28 -5.66 19.81 -4.61
CA VAL A 28 -4.69 20.45 -5.51
C VAL A 28 -3.71 21.31 -4.72
N GLN A 29 -4.20 22.16 -3.84
CA GLN A 29 -3.37 23.04 -3.02
C GLN A 29 -2.38 22.25 -2.13
N HIS A 30 -2.81 21.13 -1.55
CA HIS A 30 -2.01 20.38 -0.58
C HIS A 30 -1.02 19.39 -1.22
N TYR A 31 -1.35 18.83 -2.39
CA TYR A 31 -0.63 17.65 -2.90
C TYR A 31 -0.12 17.77 -4.33
N ARG A 32 -0.62 18.72 -5.14
CA ARG A 32 -0.13 18.88 -6.51
C ARG A 32 1.12 19.75 -6.57
N SER A 33 1.83 19.64 -7.69
CA SER A 33 3.01 20.41 -8.01
C SER A 33 3.00 20.78 -9.49
N GLU A 34 2.92 22.08 -9.78
CA GLU A 34 3.03 22.59 -11.16
C GLU A 34 4.42 22.30 -11.75
N LEU A 35 5.47 22.35 -10.93
CA LEU A 35 6.83 22.03 -11.38
C LEU A 35 6.95 20.57 -11.82
N VAL A 36 6.41 19.64 -11.04
CA VAL A 36 6.44 18.20 -11.39
C VAL A 36 5.62 17.94 -12.65
N ASP A 37 4.44 18.57 -12.78
CA ASP A 37 3.58 18.45 -13.96
C ASP A 37 4.29 19.02 -15.21
N TYR A 38 4.97 20.18 -15.08
CA TYR A 38 5.79 20.77 -16.14
C TYR A 38 6.92 19.82 -16.60
N ILE A 39 7.68 19.28 -15.65
CA ILE A 39 8.79 18.38 -15.93
C ILE A 39 8.27 17.11 -16.65
N ARG A 40 7.15 16.55 -16.18
CA ARG A 40 6.50 15.38 -16.77
C ARG A 40 6.07 15.63 -18.22
N ALA A 41 5.45 16.78 -18.48
CA ALA A 41 5.03 17.19 -19.81
C ALA A 41 6.21 17.40 -20.77
N ASN A 42 7.40 17.71 -20.25
CA ASN A 42 8.63 17.93 -21.01
C ASN A 42 9.59 16.72 -20.96
N GLY A 43 9.07 15.51 -20.91
CA GLY A 43 9.83 14.27 -21.06
C GLY A 43 10.45 13.71 -19.78
N GLY A 44 10.17 14.31 -18.61
CA GLY A 44 10.62 13.80 -17.30
C GLY A 44 12.11 14.01 -17.03
N VAL A 45 12.80 14.86 -17.79
CA VAL A 45 14.24 15.10 -17.65
C VAL A 45 14.51 16.57 -17.39
N ILE A 46 15.36 16.83 -16.42
CA ILE A 46 15.94 18.14 -16.13
C ILE A 46 17.44 18.04 -16.38
N ASP A 47 18.01 18.85 -17.24
CA ASP A 47 19.46 18.95 -17.42
C ASP A 47 19.96 20.33 -17.06
N ILE A 48 20.83 20.38 -16.06
CA ILE A 48 21.59 21.58 -15.67
C ILE A 48 23.01 21.36 -16.10
N PRO A 49 23.46 21.96 -17.21
CA PRO A 49 24.74 21.69 -17.83
C PRO A 49 25.91 21.76 -16.85
N GLY A 50 26.73 20.70 -16.82
CA GLY A 50 27.92 20.61 -15.98
C GLY A 50 27.64 20.37 -14.47
N ARG A 51 26.39 20.33 -14.02
CA ARG A 51 26.08 20.23 -12.58
C ARG A 51 25.20 19.04 -12.22
N LEU A 52 24.02 18.90 -12.88
CA LEU A 52 23.01 17.94 -12.46
C LEU A 52 22.12 17.55 -13.64
N THR A 53 21.87 16.27 -13.81
CA THR A 53 20.76 15.77 -14.61
C THR A 53 19.80 15.01 -13.67
N VAL A 54 18.53 15.36 -13.65
CA VAL A 54 17.48 14.63 -12.92
C VAL A 54 16.59 13.93 -13.92
N LYS A 55 16.33 12.65 -13.72
CA LYS A 55 15.42 11.85 -14.53
C LYS A 55 14.32 11.27 -13.67
N LEU A 56 13.08 11.61 -13.99
CA LEU A 56 11.90 11.06 -13.31
C LEU A 56 11.47 9.74 -13.95
N ALA A 57 11.10 8.77 -13.15
CA ALA A 57 10.36 7.62 -13.64
C ALA A 57 9.07 8.11 -14.36
N LYS A 58 8.60 7.37 -15.38
CA LYS A 58 7.40 7.79 -16.12
C LYS A 58 6.14 7.78 -15.24
N GLU A 59 6.03 6.78 -14.36
CA GLU A 59 4.92 6.62 -13.42
C GLU A 59 5.43 6.67 -11.98
N PHE A 60 4.88 7.59 -11.19
CA PHE A 60 5.21 7.82 -9.78
C PHE A 60 4.10 8.64 -9.12
N GLY A 61 4.15 8.77 -7.79
CA GLY A 61 3.20 9.59 -7.03
C GLY A 61 1.85 8.91 -6.83
N PHE A 62 0.85 9.66 -6.41
CA PHE A 62 -0.47 9.12 -6.07
C PHE A 62 -1.06 8.24 -7.16
N CYS A 63 -1.61 7.09 -6.75
CA CYS A 63 -2.44 6.27 -7.62
C CYS A 63 -3.92 6.61 -7.45
N TYR A 64 -4.75 6.18 -8.39
CA TYR A 64 -6.20 6.38 -8.35
C TYR A 64 -6.84 5.96 -7.02
N GLY A 65 -6.42 4.81 -6.45
CA GLY A 65 -6.96 4.32 -5.18
C GLY A 65 -6.64 5.24 -4.00
N VAL A 66 -5.42 5.79 -3.99
CA VAL A 66 -4.95 6.77 -2.99
C VAL A 66 -5.68 8.10 -3.15
N GLU A 67 -5.74 8.65 -4.37
CA GLU A 67 -6.49 9.90 -4.64
C GLU A 67 -7.93 9.78 -4.18
N ARG A 68 -8.60 8.66 -4.53
CA ARG A 68 -9.97 8.40 -4.09
C ARG A 68 -10.13 8.38 -2.56
N ALA A 69 -9.17 7.79 -1.85
CA ALA A 69 -9.22 7.71 -0.39
C ALA A 69 -9.07 9.10 0.26
N ILE A 70 -8.15 9.89 -0.25
CA ILE A 70 -7.93 11.27 0.18
C ILE A 70 -9.16 12.13 -0.11
N ASP A 71 -9.67 12.09 -1.34
CA ASP A 71 -10.88 12.81 -1.73
C ASP A 71 -12.06 12.52 -0.80
N LEU A 72 -12.27 11.25 -0.45
CA LEU A 72 -13.34 10.87 0.44
C LEU A 72 -13.11 11.33 1.90
N ALA A 73 -11.87 11.37 2.38
CA ALA A 73 -11.55 11.90 3.70
C ALA A 73 -11.83 13.43 3.78
N TYR A 74 -11.41 14.16 2.76
CA TYR A 74 -11.71 15.60 2.63
C TYR A 74 -13.23 15.85 2.47
N ALA A 75 -13.90 15.07 1.64
CA ALA A 75 -15.34 15.13 1.45
C ALA A 75 -16.11 14.82 2.75
N ALA A 76 -15.63 13.86 3.54
CA ALA A 76 -16.22 13.57 4.85
C ALA A 76 -16.13 14.79 5.78
N ARG A 77 -14.97 15.42 5.91
CA ARG A 77 -14.83 16.63 6.75
C ARG A 77 -15.64 17.80 6.22
N LYS A 78 -15.73 17.96 4.90
CA LYS A 78 -16.57 19.02 4.28
C LYS A 78 -18.06 18.80 4.54
N ARG A 79 -18.51 17.55 4.45
CA ARG A 79 -19.91 17.15 4.66
C ARG A 79 -20.31 17.15 6.13
N PHE A 80 -19.38 16.79 7.00
CA PHE A 80 -19.54 16.69 8.44
C PHE A 80 -18.60 17.70 9.14
N PRO A 81 -18.95 19.00 9.15
CA PRO A 81 -18.10 20.02 9.77
C PRO A 81 -18.06 19.85 11.30
N ALA A 82 -17.10 20.53 11.95
CA ALA A 82 -17.09 20.62 13.42
C ALA A 82 -18.47 21.13 13.93
N PRO A 83 -18.98 20.59 15.04
CA PRO A 83 -18.31 19.75 16.02
C PRO A 83 -18.42 18.22 15.78
N THR A 84 -18.86 17.77 14.60
CA THR A 84 -18.93 16.33 14.30
C THR A 84 -17.57 15.66 14.48
N ARG A 85 -17.54 14.59 15.28
CA ARG A 85 -16.35 13.77 15.48
C ARG A 85 -16.13 12.87 14.28
N ILE A 86 -14.92 12.92 13.72
CA ILE A 86 -14.50 12.02 12.65
C ILE A 86 -13.28 11.26 13.13
N PHE A 87 -13.33 9.95 13.03
CA PHE A 87 -12.25 9.04 13.38
C PHE A 87 -11.71 8.35 12.11
N LEU A 88 -10.45 7.96 12.14
CA LEU A 88 -9.79 7.20 11.08
C LEU A 88 -9.15 5.95 11.68
N LEU A 89 -9.43 4.78 11.13
CA LEU A 89 -8.75 3.54 11.53
C LEU A 89 -7.29 3.55 11.03
N GLY A 90 -6.35 3.76 11.94
CA GLY A 90 -4.93 3.82 11.60
C GLY A 90 -4.56 5.02 10.75
N GLU A 91 -4.03 4.75 9.57
CA GLU A 91 -3.58 5.72 8.58
C GLU A 91 -4.48 5.65 7.33
N ILE A 92 -4.78 6.78 6.70
CA ILE A 92 -5.56 6.77 5.44
C ILE A 92 -4.79 6.06 4.33
N ILE A 93 -3.49 6.30 4.28
CA ILE A 93 -2.48 5.69 3.43
C ILE A 93 -1.13 5.69 4.17
N HIS A 94 -0.18 4.88 3.72
CA HIS A 94 1.17 4.84 4.32
C HIS A 94 2.04 6.01 3.84
N ASN A 95 1.69 7.21 4.29
CA ASN A 95 2.47 8.43 4.11
C ASN A 95 2.27 9.38 5.32
N PRO A 96 3.31 9.64 6.12
CA PRO A 96 3.20 10.47 7.33
C PRO A 96 2.70 11.89 7.06
N GLU A 97 3.21 12.56 6.02
CA GLU A 97 2.85 13.94 5.68
C GLU A 97 1.33 14.05 5.35
N VAL A 98 0.80 13.06 4.63
CA VAL A 98 -0.63 12.99 4.31
C VAL A 98 -1.46 12.75 5.57
N ASN A 99 -1.01 11.85 6.44
CA ASN A 99 -1.72 11.57 7.69
C ASN A 99 -1.67 12.75 8.66
N ASP A 100 -0.58 13.52 8.67
CA ASP A 100 -0.48 14.78 9.43
C ASP A 100 -1.52 15.78 8.92
N GLN A 101 -1.63 15.97 7.61
CA GLN A 101 -2.62 16.86 7.01
C GLN A 101 -4.06 16.43 7.32
N ILE A 102 -4.34 15.12 7.33
CA ILE A 102 -5.65 14.58 7.75
C ILE A 102 -5.94 14.90 9.23
N ARG A 103 -4.92 14.79 10.11
CA ARG A 103 -5.06 15.15 11.53
C ARG A 103 -5.30 16.65 11.74
N GLU A 104 -4.64 17.52 10.98
CA GLU A 104 -4.85 18.96 11.01
C GLU A 104 -6.29 19.35 10.65
N MET A 105 -6.98 18.55 9.86
CA MET A 105 -8.41 18.72 9.58
C MET A 105 -9.31 18.33 10.77
N GLY A 106 -8.75 17.93 11.91
CA GLY A 106 -9.48 17.49 13.10
C GLY A 106 -10.06 16.08 12.98
N ILE A 107 -9.45 15.21 12.14
CA ILE A 107 -9.77 13.79 12.07
C ILE A 107 -8.84 13.04 13.03
N VAL A 108 -9.43 12.28 13.97
CA VAL A 108 -8.70 11.60 15.03
C VAL A 108 -8.32 10.20 14.57
N SER A 109 -7.02 9.88 14.56
CA SER A 109 -6.55 8.52 14.26
C SER A 109 -6.76 7.59 15.44
N LEU A 110 -7.33 6.41 15.17
CA LEU A 110 -7.48 5.28 16.09
C LEU A 110 -6.41 4.24 15.80
N SER A 111 -6.33 3.19 16.63
CA SER A 111 -5.60 1.98 16.26
C SER A 111 -6.14 1.39 14.95
N PRO A 112 -5.30 0.81 14.08
CA PRO A 112 -5.77 0.07 12.89
C PRO A 112 -6.71 -1.10 13.24
N LYS A 113 -6.50 -1.67 14.44
CA LYS A 113 -7.33 -2.71 15.05
C LYS A 113 -7.66 -2.31 16.48
N PRO A 114 -8.65 -1.44 16.67
CA PRO A 114 -9.00 -0.99 18.00
C PRO A 114 -9.51 -2.16 18.86
N SER A 115 -9.09 -2.18 20.13
CA SER A 115 -9.59 -3.13 21.11
C SER A 115 -11.06 -2.85 21.44
N ASP A 116 -11.72 -3.80 22.09
CA ASP A 116 -13.10 -3.59 22.55
C ASP A 116 -13.18 -2.46 23.58
N ASP A 117 -12.18 -2.33 24.45
CA ASP A 117 -12.09 -1.24 25.43
C ASP A 117 -11.87 0.12 24.75
N GLU A 118 -11.02 0.18 23.71
CA GLU A 118 -10.82 1.40 22.92
C GLU A 118 -12.13 1.83 22.26
N LEU A 119 -12.83 0.91 21.57
CA LEU A 119 -14.12 1.21 20.94
C LEU A 119 -15.20 1.61 21.97
N ALA A 120 -15.26 0.92 23.11
CA ALA A 120 -16.20 1.26 24.18
C ALA A 120 -15.93 2.64 24.76
N SER A 121 -14.66 3.03 24.94
CA SER A 121 -14.29 4.35 25.47
C SER A 121 -14.68 5.51 24.58
N LEU A 122 -14.77 5.28 23.25
CA LEU A 122 -15.18 6.29 22.29
C LEU A 122 -16.67 6.65 22.38
N ASN A 123 -17.51 5.76 22.94
CA ASN A 123 -18.97 5.92 22.99
C ASN A 123 -19.51 6.42 21.64
N LEU A 124 -19.23 5.65 20.57
CA LEU A 124 -19.64 6.00 19.21
C LEU A 124 -21.16 6.09 19.11
N THR A 125 -21.62 7.12 18.42
CA THR A 125 -23.04 7.41 18.20
C THR A 125 -23.34 7.48 16.70
N PRO A 126 -24.63 7.50 16.29
CA PRO A 126 -24.99 7.70 14.87
C PRO A 126 -24.53 9.05 14.26
N ASP A 127 -24.17 10.01 15.09
CA ASP A 127 -23.67 11.31 14.64
C ASP A 127 -22.15 11.29 14.38
N ASP A 128 -21.45 10.24 14.79
CA ASP A 128 -20.02 10.09 14.59
C ASP A 128 -19.71 9.44 13.24
N VAL A 129 -18.57 9.80 12.70
CA VAL A 129 -18.09 9.28 11.42
C VAL A 129 -16.79 8.49 11.62
N VAL A 130 -16.69 7.31 11.02
CA VAL A 130 -15.45 6.51 11.03
C VAL A 130 -15.01 6.25 9.59
N LEU A 131 -13.78 6.65 9.27
CA LEU A 131 -13.13 6.38 7.99
C LEU A 131 -12.42 5.04 8.03
N ILE A 132 -12.69 4.18 7.05
CA ILE A 132 -11.93 2.95 6.79
C ILE A 132 -10.87 3.30 5.75
N PRO A 133 -9.57 3.00 5.98
CA PRO A 133 -8.47 3.41 5.11
C PRO A 133 -8.48 2.74 3.72
N ALA A 134 -7.57 3.20 2.84
CA ALA A 134 -7.47 2.70 1.47
C ALA A 134 -7.19 1.20 1.36
N PHE A 135 -6.52 0.61 2.32
CA PHE A 135 -6.21 -0.83 2.39
C PHE A 135 -7.27 -1.66 3.15
N GLY A 136 -8.35 -1.01 3.59
CA GLY A 136 -9.48 -1.67 4.25
C GLY A 136 -9.27 -1.95 5.73
N THR A 137 -10.15 -2.78 6.28
CA THR A 137 -10.07 -3.26 7.66
C THR A 137 -10.58 -4.70 7.79
N GLU A 138 -10.22 -5.36 8.89
CA GLU A 138 -10.68 -6.72 9.19
C GLU A 138 -12.22 -6.77 9.32
N VAL A 139 -12.81 -7.88 8.89
CA VAL A 139 -14.28 -8.09 8.92
C VAL A 139 -14.86 -7.90 10.32
N ALA A 140 -14.19 -8.43 11.36
CA ALA A 140 -14.66 -8.30 12.75
C ALA A 140 -14.66 -6.84 13.23
N THR A 141 -13.63 -6.05 12.91
CA THR A 141 -13.57 -4.62 13.24
C THR A 141 -14.69 -3.86 12.56
N ARG A 142 -14.92 -4.13 11.26
CA ARG A 142 -16.02 -3.52 10.52
C ARG A 142 -17.38 -3.81 11.14
N GLN A 143 -17.65 -5.07 11.51
CA GLN A 143 -18.90 -5.48 12.14
C GLN A 143 -19.13 -4.77 13.49
N LYS A 144 -18.09 -4.60 14.30
CA LYS A 144 -18.17 -3.85 15.56
C LYS A 144 -18.55 -2.39 15.33
N LEU A 145 -17.94 -1.75 14.35
CA LEU A 145 -18.26 -0.37 13.96
C LEU A 145 -19.70 -0.24 13.41
N GLU A 146 -20.12 -1.17 12.58
CA GLU A 146 -21.51 -1.21 12.08
C GLU A 146 -22.52 -1.39 13.22
N ALA A 147 -22.19 -2.22 14.21
CA ALA A 147 -23.03 -2.43 15.40
C ALA A 147 -23.13 -1.19 16.31
N SER A 148 -22.13 -0.30 16.33
CA SER A 148 -22.20 0.97 17.08
C SER A 148 -23.16 1.99 16.44
N GLY A 149 -23.57 1.77 15.19
CA GLY A 149 -24.49 2.65 14.46
C GLY A 149 -23.85 3.92 13.90
N CYS A 150 -22.53 4.13 14.07
CA CYS A 150 -21.83 5.28 13.54
C CYS A 150 -21.83 5.28 11.99
N TYR A 151 -21.59 6.45 11.38
CA TYR A 151 -21.54 6.56 9.94
C TYR A 151 -20.17 6.09 9.41
N LEU A 152 -20.16 5.05 8.57
CA LEU A 152 -18.93 4.52 7.98
C LEU A 152 -18.67 5.12 6.61
N VAL A 153 -17.47 5.68 6.42
CA VAL A 153 -16.94 6.10 5.12
C VAL A 153 -15.86 5.12 4.70
N ASP A 154 -16.21 4.24 3.77
CA ASP A 154 -15.31 3.20 3.27
C ASP A 154 -14.47 3.74 2.11
N THR A 155 -13.18 3.99 2.37
CA THR A 155 -12.24 4.46 1.37
C THR A 155 -11.43 3.33 0.74
N THR A 156 -11.71 2.08 1.07
CA THR A 156 -11.01 0.89 0.55
C THR A 156 -10.86 0.94 -0.96
N CYS A 157 -9.65 0.75 -1.46
CA CYS A 157 -9.33 0.74 -2.89
C CYS A 157 -10.11 -0.36 -3.63
N GLY A 158 -10.53 -0.08 -4.87
CA GLY A 158 -11.23 -1.03 -5.72
C GLY A 158 -10.43 -2.31 -5.99
N ASP A 159 -9.11 -2.19 -6.14
CA ASP A 159 -8.23 -3.35 -6.36
C ASP A 159 -8.19 -4.25 -5.13
N VAL A 160 -8.08 -3.69 -3.92
CA VAL A 160 -8.18 -4.45 -2.66
C VAL A 160 -9.54 -5.16 -2.55
N MET A 161 -10.64 -4.46 -2.86
CA MET A 161 -11.98 -5.08 -2.86
C MET A 161 -12.10 -6.20 -3.89
N SER A 162 -11.39 -6.12 -5.01
CA SER A 162 -11.36 -7.17 -6.03
C SER A 162 -10.66 -8.43 -5.51
N VAL A 163 -9.54 -8.29 -4.79
CA VAL A 163 -8.88 -9.40 -4.08
C VAL A 163 -9.83 -10.03 -3.05
N TRP A 164 -10.51 -9.20 -2.25
CA TRP A 164 -11.48 -9.68 -1.26
C TRP A 164 -12.63 -10.50 -1.88
N LYS A 165 -13.10 -10.09 -3.05
CA LYS A 165 -14.12 -10.86 -3.78
C LYS A 165 -13.62 -12.26 -4.11
N ARG A 166 -12.36 -12.41 -4.51
CA ARG A 166 -11.74 -13.72 -4.82
C ARG A 166 -11.56 -14.57 -3.57
N VAL A 167 -11.02 -13.99 -2.51
CA VAL A 167 -10.84 -14.71 -1.24
C VAL A 167 -12.17 -15.20 -0.68
N ARG A 168 -13.22 -14.36 -0.74
CA ARG A 168 -14.58 -14.79 -0.37
C ARG A 168 -15.14 -15.90 -1.28
N GLN A 169 -14.81 -15.87 -2.57
CA GLN A 169 -15.21 -16.94 -3.48
C GLN A 169 -14.52 -18.26 -3.12
N TYR A 170 -13.20 -18.23 -2.85
CA TYR A 170 -12.46 -19.42 -2.38
C TYR A 170 -13.07 -20.00 -1.10
N SER A 171 -13.41 -19.16 -0.14
CA SER A 171 -14.07 -19.59 1.09
C SER A 171 -15.39 -20.32 0.83
N LYS A 172 -16.22 -19.85 -0.10
CA LYS A 172 -17.48 -20.52 -0.47
C LYS A 172 -17.28 -21.87 -1.16
N GLU A 173 -16.16 -22.01 -1.87
CA GLU A 173 -15.79 -23.25 -2.59
C GLU A 173 -14.97 -24.20 -1.71
N THR A 174 -14.80 -23.93 -0.40
CA THR A 174 -13.94 -24.68 0.51
C THR A 174 -12.48 -24.80 0.03
N VAL A 175 -12.00 -23.79 -0.68
CA VAL A 175 -10.63 -23.64 -1.16
C VAL A 175 -9.87 -22.75 -0.19
N THR A 176 -8.71 -23.20 0.27
CA THR A 176 -7.84 -22.39 1.15
C THR A 176 -7.18 -21.27 0.38
N SER A 177 -7.28 -20.05 0.91
CA SER A 177 -6.60 -18.88 0.31
C SER A 177 -5.13 -18.86 0.69
N ILE A 178 -4.22 -19.09 -0.27
CA ILE A 178 -2.79 -18.81 -0.10
C ILE A 178 -2.58 -17.35 -0.51
N ILE A 179 -2.19 -16.51 0.46
CA ILE A 179 -2.07 -15.07 0.25
C ILE A 179 -0.59 -14.70 0.22
N HIS A 180 -0.09 -14.29 -0.94
CA HIS A 180 1.27 -13.76 -1.08
C HIS A 180 1.31 -12.33 -0.53
N GLY A 181 2.00 -12.12 0.59
CA GLY A 181 2.04 -10.84 1.27
C GLY A 181 2.70 -10.90 2.64
N LYS A 182 2.80 -9.74 3.27
CA LYS A 182 3.33 -9.58 4.63
C LYS A 182 2.20 -9.83 5.64
N ALA A 183 2.27 -10.89 6.44
CA ALA A 183 1.19 -11.27 7.38
C ALA A 183 0.84 -10.17 8.39
N TRP A 184 1.78 -9.29 8.71
CA TRP A 184 1.58 -8.17 9.65
C TRP A 184 1.00 -6.92 9.01
N HIS A 185 0.98 -6.81 7.66
CA HIS A 185 0.49 -5.63 6.95
C HIS A 185 -1.04 -5.55 7.01
N GLU A 186 -1.58 -4.34 7.19
CA GLU A 186 -3.01 -4.08 7.39
C GLU A 186 -3.86 -4.62 6.22
N GLU A 187 -3.43 -4.41 4.97
CA GLU A 187 -4.11 -4.95 3.79
C GLU A 187 -4.17 -6.47 3.80
N THR A 188 -3.07 -7.13 4.20
CA THR A 188 -3.02 -8.60 4.27
C THR A 188 -3.94 -9.12 5.37
N LYS A 189 -3.98 -8.48 6.54
CA LYS A 189 -4.91 -8.81 7.63
C LYS A 189 -6.36 -8.64 7.20
N ALA A 190 -6.68 -7.49 6.56
CA ALA A 190 -8.01 -7.23 6.04
C ALA A 190 -8.41 -8.28 5.00
N THR A 191 -7.53 -8.61 4.05
CA THR A 191 -7.74 -9.63 3.02
C THR A 191 -7.90 -11.02 3.62
N SER A 192 -7.02 -11.42 4.54
CA SER A 192 -7.09 -12.71 5.23
C SER A 192 -8.39 -12.89 6.00
N SER A 193 -8.88 -11.83 6.64
CA SER A 193 -10.15 -11.86 7.36
C SER A 193 -11.35 -12.18 6.45
N GLN A 194 -11.27 -11.88 5.16
CA GLN A 194 -12.32 -12.19 4.18
C GLN A 194 -12.51 -13.70 3.97
N ALA A 195 -11.44 -14.49 4.16
CA ALA A 195 -11.55 -15.94 4.10
C ALA A 195 -12.48 -16.51 5.20
N ARG A 196 -12.56 -15.80 6.34
CA ARG A 196 -13.40 -16.17 7.49
C ARG A 196 -14.82 -15.54 7.45
N ALA A 197 -15.11 -14.69 6.47
CA ALA A 197 -16.37 -13.94 6.40
C ALA A 197 -17.62 -14.84 6.40
N TYR A 198 -17.50 -16.10 5.98
CA TYR A 198 -18.58 -17.10 5.97
C TYR A 198 -18.37 -18.23 6.99
N GLY A 199 -17.41 -18.09 7.90
CA GLY A 199 -17.19 -19.00 9.02
C GLY A 199 -16.33 -20.23 8.75
N THR A 200 -16.28 -20.75 7.53
CA THR A 200 -15.65 -22.05 7.19
C THR A 200 -14.36 -21.97 6.36
N GLY A 201 -14.01 -20.79 5.83
CA GLY A 201 -12.85 -20.65 4.98
C GLY A 201 -11.54 -20.57 5.76
N HIS A 202 -10.47 -21.03 5.14
CA HIS A 202 -9.11 -20.98 5.70
C HIS A 202 -8.18 -20.14 4.83
N TYR A 203 -7.12 -19.64 5.44
CA TYR A 203 -6.03 -18.96 4.75
C TYR A 203 -4.67 -19.34 5.32
N LEU A 204 -3.67 -19.20 4.49
CA LEU A 204 -2.25 -19.22 4.83
C LEU A 204 -1.56 -18.07 4.09
N VAL A 205 -0.83 -17.24 4.80
CA VAL A 205 -0.01 -16.18 4.20
C VAL A 205 1.40 -16.71 3.98
N VAL A 206 1.95 -16.47 2.80
CA VAL A 206 3.35 -16.73 2.45
C VAL A 206 3.97 -15.41 1.98
N PHE A 207 5.17 -15.10 2.45
CA PHE A 207 5.85 -13.86 2.11
C PHE A 207 6.98 -14.07 1.10
N THR A 208 7.73 -15.17 1.22
CA THR A 208 8.90 -15.43 0.38
C THR A 208 8.70 -16.67 -0.50
N LEU A 209 9.47 -16.75 -1.58
CA LEU A 209 9.50 -17.95 -2.44
C LEU A 209 9.93 -19.19 -1.67
N LYS A 210 10.86 -19.06 -0.70
CA LYS A 210 11.28 -20.16 0.17
C LYS A 210 10.16 -20.70 1.06
N GLU A 211 9.30 -19.79 1.55
CA GLU A 211 8.09 -20.22 2.29
C GLU A 211 7.12 -20.94 1.36
N THR A 212 6.96 -20.45 0.14
CA THR A 212 6.11 -21.11 -0.87
C THR A 212 6.64 -22.49 -1.25
N GLU A 213 7.95 -22.64 -1.44
CA GLU A 213 8.61 -23.93 -1.70
C GLU A 213 8.37 -24.91 -0.54
N TYR A 214 8.48 -24.44 0.70
CA TYR A 214 8.19 -25.25 1.89
C TYR A 214 6.73 -25.73 1.91
N VAL A 215 5.78 -24.87 1.58
CA VAL A 215 4.35 -25.25 1.43
C VAL A 215 4.18 -26.28 0.31
N CYS A 216 4.84 -26.10 -0.84
CA CYS A 216 4.80 -27.06 -1.95
C CYS A 216 5.36 -28.43 -1.55
N ASP A 217 6.49 -28.45 -0.85
CA ASP A 217 7.07 -29.69 -0.34
C ASP A 217 6.14 -30.41 0.64
N TYR A 218 5.47 -29.65 1.53
CA TYR A 218 4.47 -30.21 2.42
C TYR A 218 3.27 -30.79 1.68
N ILE A 219 2.78 -30.08 0.66
CA ILE A 219 1.70 -30.58 -0.21
C ILE A 219 2.09 -31.90 -0.86
N LEU A 220 3.32 -32.04 -1.37
CA LEU A 220 3.77 -33.22 -2.12
C LEU A 220 4.10 -34.43 -1.23
N LYS A 221 4.79 -34.17 -0.13
CA LYS A 221 5.45 -35.22 0.68
C LYS A 221 4.80 -35.44 2.05
N GLY A 222 3.93 -34.50 2.48
CA GLY A 222 3.55 -34.39 3.88
C GLY A 222 4.72 -33.91 4.75
N GLY A 223 4.55 -33.94 6.05
CA GLY A 223 5.60 -33.53 6.98
C GLY A 223 5.14 -33.44 8.42
N ASN A 224 5.96 -32.84 9.26
CA ASN A 224 5.62 -32.58 10.65
C ASN A 224 4.65 -31.37 10.74
N LYS A 225 3.41 -31.65 11.06
CA LYS A 225 2.36 -30.65 11.20
C LYS A 225 2.69 -29.56 12.24
N GLN A 226 3.27 -29.93 13.37
CA GLN A 226 3.63 -28.96 14.41
C GLN A 226 4.73 -28.03 13.95
N GLU A 227 5.73 -28.53 13.26
CA GLU A 227 6.79 -27.72 12.66
C GLU A 227 6.25 -26.75 11.61
N PHE A 228 5.33 -27.22 10.75
CA PHE A 228 4.65 -26.36 9.78
C PHE A 228 3.89 -25.21 10.47
N LEU A 229 3.09 -25.53 11.48
CA LEU A 229 2.30 -24.52 12.19
C LEU A 229 3.18 -23.54 12.98
N GLU A 230 4.28 -23.99 13.56
CA GLU A 230 5.21 -23.08 14.25
C GLU A 230 5.93 -22.16 13.26
N LYS A 231 6.34 -22.69 12.09
CA LYS A 231 6.97 -21.89 11.02
C LYS A 231 6.07 -20.75 10.54
N PHE A 232 4.78 -21.00 10.37
CA PHE A 232 3.80 -20.03 9.88
C PHE A 232 2.96 -19.37 11.00
N LYS A 233 3.44 -19.40 12.23
CA LYS A 233 2.73 -18.83 13.39
C LYS A 233 2.33 -17.37 13.15
N GLY A 234 1.02 -17.09 13.30
CA GLY A 234 0.46 -15.77 13.02
C GLY A 234 0.14 -15.47 11.54
N ALA A 235 0.44 -16.42 10.64
CA ALA A 235 0.20 -16.28 9.20
C ALA A 235 -0.92 -17.20 8.66
N TYR A 236 -1.65 -17.89 9.52
CA TYR A 236 -2.75 -18.77 9.12
C TYR A 236 -4.01 -18.53 9.97
N SER A 237 -5.14 -18.98 9.46
CA SER A 237 -6.43 -18.87 10.15
C SER A 237 -6.53 -19.83 11.34
N GLU A 238 -7.30 -19.42 12.36
CA GLU A 238 -7.65 -20.32 13.46
C GLU A 238 -8.27 -21.63 12.96
N GLY A 239 -7.86 -22.75 13.55
CA GLY A 239 -8.31 -24.08 13.14
C GLY A 239 -7.71 -24.58 11.81
N PHE A 240 -6.72 -23.88 11.25
CA PHE A 240 -6.02 -24.34 10.05
C PHE A 240 -5.26 -25.65 10.32
N ASP A 241 -5.47 -26.63 9.45
CA ASP A 241 -4.80 -27.93 9.43
C ASP A 241 -4.15 -28.14 8.07
N PRO A 242 -2.81 -28.17 7.93
CA PRO A 242 -2.17 -28.31 6.64
C PRO A 242 -2.47 -29.65 5.93
N ASP A 243 -2.75 -30.73 6.68
CA ASP A 243 -3.07 -32.04 6.09
C ASP A 243 -4.45 -32.04 5.41
N VAL A 244 -5.36 -31.20 5.90
CA VAL A 244 -6.74 -31.09 5.40
C VAL A 244 -6.89 -29.92 4.45
N HIS A 245 -6.38 -28.74 4.83
CA HIS A 245 -6.71 -27.50 4.17
C HIS A 245 -5.79 -27.15 3.00
N LEU A 246 -4.66 -27.89 2.81
CA LEU A 246 -3.82 -27.73 1.60
C LEU A 246 -4.21 -28.68 0.46
N GLN A 247 -5.37 -29.35 0.52
CA GLN A 247 -5.85 -30.21 -0.56
C GLN A 247 -6.41 -29.42 -1.76
N ALA A 248 -6.95 -28.22 -1.53
CA ALA A 248 -7.37 -27.32 -2.56
C ALA A 248 -6.99 -25.88 -2.17
N VAL A 249 -6.24 -25.20 -3.02
CA VAL A 249 -5.72 -23.85 -2.75
C VAL A 249 -6.04 -22.87 -3.86
N GLY A 250 -6.30 -21.63 -3.45
CA GLY A 250 -6.49 -20.51 -4.35
C GLY A 250 -5.51 -19.38 -4.01
N VAL A 251 -4.76 -18.89 -5.01
CA VAL A 251 -3.78 -17.82 -4.78
C VAL A 251 -4.42 -16.46 -4.85
N ALA A 252 -4.11 -15.62 -3.87
CA ALA A 252 -4.37 -14.20 -3.81
C ALA A 252 -3.10 -13.48 -3.36
N ASN A 253 -3.06 -12.16 -3.41
CA ASN A 253 -1.88 -11.39 -2.98
C ASN A 253 -2.26 -10.06 -2.34
N GLN A 254 -1.39 -9.54 -1.52
CA GLN A 254 -1.34 -8.13 -1.17
C GLN A 254 -1.07 -7.34 -2.45
N THR A 255 -1.88 -6.32 -2.74
CA THR A 255 -1.90 -5.63 -4.05
C THR A 255 -0.59 -4.93 -4.41
N THR A 256 0.28 -4.71 -3.43
CA THR A 256 1.57 -4.01 -3.56
C THR A 256 2.78 -4.93 -3.72
N MET A 257 2.60 -6.26 -3.77
CA MET A 257 3.70 -7.21 -3.97
C MET A 257 4.32 -7.10 -5.37
N LEU A 258 5.55 -7.60 -5.51
CA LEU A 258 6.21 -7.71 -6.81
C LEU A 258 5.48 -8.72 -7.70
N ARG A 259 5.15 -8.31 -8.91
CA ARG A 259 4.42 -9.15 -9.86
C ARG A 259 5.15 -10.45 -10.16
N GLY A 260 6.44 -10.36 -10.49
CA GLY A 260 7.24 -11.53 -10.82
C GLY A 260 7.30 -12.57 -9.69
N GLU A 261 7.35 -12.12 -8.43
CA GLU A 261 7.31 -13.01 -7.28
C GLU A 261 5.93 -13.66 -7.10
N THR A 262 4.85 -12.89 -7.27
CA THR A 262 3.48 -13.45 -7.19
C THR A 262 3.23 -14.47 -8.30
N GLU A 263 3.68 -14.21 -9.53
CA GLU A 263 3.59 -15.17 -10.63
C GLU A 263 4.40 -16.44 -10.34
N GLU A 264 5.56 -16.30 -9.69
CA GLU A 264 6.38 -17.45 -9.28
C GLU A 264 5.71 -18.27 -8.15
N VAL A 265 5.11 -17.62 -7.15
CA VAL A 265 4.28 -18.28 -6.13
C VAL A 265 3.15 -19.09 -6.77
N GLN A 266 2.44 -18.49 -7.74
CA GLN A 266 1.39 -19.18 -8.48
C GLN A 266 1.92 -20.37 -9.26
N ARG A 267 3.06 -20.22 -9.94
CA ARG A 267 3.71 -21.30 -10.71
C ARG A 267 4.14 -22.46 -9.83
N LEU A 268 4.77 -22.19 -8.69
CA LEU A 268 5.23 -23.21 -7.74
C LEU A 268 4.05 -24.02 -7.19
N LEU A 269 3.01 -23.34 -6.71
CA LEU A 269 1.82 -24.00 -6.16
C LEU A 269 1.06 -24.78 -7.22
N ARG A 270 0.89 -24.23 -8.43
CA ARG A 270 0.27 -24.92 -9.56
C ARG A 270 1.00 -26.21 -9.92
N ASN A 271 2.35 -26.16 -9.95
CA ASN A 271 3.16 -27.32 -10.26
C ASN A 271 3.03 -28.41 -9.18
N ALA A 272 3.09 -28.01 -7.89
CA ALA A 272 2.91 -28.95 -6.78
C ALA A 272 1.54 -29.63 -6.83
N MET A 273 0.47 -28.86 -7.07
CA MET A 273 -0.88 -29.39 -7.20
C MET A 273 -1.03 -30.30 -8.42
N SER A 274 -0.46 -29.93 -9.56
CA SER A 274 -0.47 -30.74 -10.78
C SER A 274 0.28 -32.05 -10.59
N GLN A 275 1.42 -32.03 -9.89
CA GLN A 275 2.23 -33.23 -9.56
C GLN A 275 1.46 -34.18 -8.61
N LYS A 276 0.78 -33.62 -7.60
CA LYS A 276 0.05 -34.42 -6.61
C LYS A 276 -1.24 -35.04 -7.14
N TYR A 277 -2.02 -34.27 -7.87
CA TYR A 277 -3.40 -34.66 -8.26
C TYR A 277 -3.58 -34.94 -9.75
N GLY A 278 -2.52 -34.72 -10.55
CA GLY A 278 -2.56 -34.85 -12.00
C GLY A 278 -3.16 -33.62 -12.72
N ALA A 279 -2.69 -33.34 -13.92
CA ALA A 279 -3.11 -32.19 -14.71
C ALA A 279 -4.62 -32.18 -15.00
N ALA A 280 -5.24 -33.36 -15.18
CA ALA A 280 -6.69 -33.47 -15.44
C ALA A 280 -7.59 -33.05 -14.27
N ASN A 281 -7.05 -33.08 -13.04
CA ASN A 281 -7.80 -32.70 -11.84
C ASN A 281 -7.40 -31.33 -11.29
N LEU A 282 -6.47 -30.64 -11.94
CA LEU A 282 -5.89 -29.39 -11.43
C LEU A 282 -6.96 -28.35 -11.10
N ASP A 283 -7.98 -28.21 -11.92
CA ASP A 283 -9.07 -27.25 -11.72
C ASP A 283 -9.90 -27.49 -10.44
N ARG A 284 -9.83 -28.68 -9.85
CA ARG A 284 -10.47 -28.98 -8.57
C ARG A 284 -9.63 -28.58 -7.38
N HIS A 285 -8.30 -28.51 -7.55
CA HIS A 285 -7.34 -28.35 -6.47
C HIS A 285 -6.58 -27.02 -6.50
N PHE A 286 -6.61 -26.31 -7.63
CA PHE A 286 -5.88 -25.04 -7.79
C PHE A 286 -6.72 -23.95 -8.46
N ARG A 287 -6.67 -22.76 -7.87
CA ARG A 287 -7.25 -21.53 -8.40
C ARG A 287 -6.24 -20.41 -8.36
N PHE A 288 -6.27 -19.53 -9.34
CA PHE A 288 -5.56 -18.26 -9.27
C PHE A 288 -6.31 -17.18 -10.06
N PHE A 289 -6.06 -15.93 -9.70
CA PHE A 289 -6.48 -14.76 -10.45
C PHE A 289 -5.33 -13.76 -10.41
N ASP A 290 -5.15 -13.02 -11.48
CA ASP A 290 -4.27 -11.86 -11.46
C ASP A 290 -4.94 -10.78 -10.59
N THR A 291 -4.36 -10.54 -9.42
CA THR A 291 -4.85 -9.60 -8.41
C THR A 291 -3.82 -8.52 -8.08
N ILE A 292 -2.76 -8.40 -8.89
CA ILE A 292 -1.79 -7.32 -8.73
C ILE A 292 -2.42 -6.01 -9.21
N CYS A 293 -2.27 -4.97 -8.39
CA CYS A 293 -2.75 -3.64 -8.72
C CYS A 293 -2.01 -3.08 -9.94
N GLY A 294 -2.77 -2.62 -10.95
CA GLY A 294 -2.19 -1.99 -12.16
C GLY A 294 -1.29 -0.82 -11.83
N ALA A 295 -1.66 0.01 -10.87
CA ALA A 295 -0.84 1.14 -10.44
C ALA A 295 0.50 0.72 -9.81
N THR A 296 0.55 -0.42 -9.08
CA THR A 296 1.80 -1.00 -8.59
C THR A 296 2.67 -1.45 -9.74
N GLN A 297 2.09 -2.18 -10.70
CA GLN A 297 2.80 -2.66 -11.89
C GLN A 297 3.37 -1.52 -12.74
N ASP A 298 2.55 -0.49 -13.01
CA ASP A 298 2.98 0.66 -13.82
C ASP A 298 4.22 1.35 -13.23
N ARG A 299 4.30 1.46 -11.90
CA ARG A 299 5.46 2.05 -11.21
C ARG A 299 6.69 1.16 -11.26
N GLN A 300 6.51 -0.14 -11.09
CA GLN A 300 7.62 -1.11 -11.22
C GLN A 300 8.16 -1.11 -12.65
N ASP A 301 7.29 -1.12 -13.66
CA ASP A 301 7.68 -1.07 -15.07
C ASP A 301 8.38 0.24 -15.45
N ALA A 302 7.87 1.37 -14.94
CA ALA A 302 8.46 2.67 -15.16
C ALA A 302 9.85 2.79 -14.53
N LEU A 303 10.01 2.30 -13.29
CA LEU A 303 11.32 2.24 -12.65
C LEU A 303 12.26 1.27 -13.38
N GLY A 304 11.76 0.10 -13.79
CA GLY A 304 12.56 -0.85 -14.58
C GLY A 304 13.09 -0.27 -15.88
N LYS A 305 12.35 0.65 -16.52
CA LYS A 305 12.82 1.41 -17.70
C LYS A 305 13.87 2.45 -17.31
N LEU A 306 13.62 3.22 -16.25
CA LEU A 306 14.56 4.24 -15.76
C LEU A 306 15.91 3.62 -15.35
N LEU A 307 15.91 2.45 -14.70
CA LEU A 307 17.12 1.73 -14.28
C LEU A 307 17.97 1.16 -15.45
N ARG A 308 17.49 1.23 -16.69
CA ARG A 308 18.30 0.88 -17.89
C ARG A 308 19.06 2.08 -18.43
N GLU A 309 18.73 3.28 -17.97
CA GLU A 309 19.43 4.50 -18.34
C GLU A 309 20.67 4.70 -17.47
N PRO A 310 21.67 5.45 -17.94
CA PRO A 310 22.82 5.78 -17.10
C PRO A 310 22.38 6.71 -15.95
N LEU A 311 22.56 6.22 -14.73
CA LEU A 311 22.29 6.92 -13.48
C LEU A 311 23.45 6.71 -12.54
N ASP A 312 23.82 7.75 -11.77
CA ASP A 312 24.82 7.63 -10.69
C ASP A 312 24.17 7.15 -9.39
N LEU A 313 22.92 7.54 -9.16
CA LEU A 313 22.16 7.15 -7.99
C LEU A 313 20.64 7.26 -8.24
N LEU A 314 19.85 6.60 -7.37
CA LEU A 314 18.41 6.66 -7.36
C LEU A 314 17.91 7.23 -6.01
N ILE A 315 16.96 8.14 -6.06
CA ILE A 315 16.18 8.57 -4.89
C ILE A 315 14.76 7.98 -5.02
N VAL A 316 14.34 7.27 -3.98
CA VAL A 316 12.99 6.72 -3.86
C VAL A 316 12.27 7.45 -2.74
N ILE A 317 11.11 8.06 -3.05
CA ILE A 317 10.41 8.95 -2.12
C ILE A 317 9.11 8.30 -1.64
N GLY A 318 8.87 8.29 -0.32
CA GLY A 318 7.60 7.86 0.28
C GLY A 318 7.74 7.39 1.71
N GLY A 319 6.62 6.96 2.30
CA GLY A 319 6.58 6.44 3.67
C GLY A 319 7.34 5.11 3.82
N TYR A 320 8.08 4.96 4.90
CA TYR A 320 8.90 3.75 5.14
C TYR A 320 8.07 2.48 5.41
N ASN A 321 6.82 2.64 5.83
CA ASN A 321 5.85 1.56 5.99
C ASN A 321 5.04 1.25 4.71
N SER A 322 5.29 1.98 3.61
CA SER A 322 4.65 1.73 2.32
C SER A 322 5.31 0.55 1.60
N SER A 323 4.60 -0.57 1.49
CA SER A 323 5.08 -1.76 0.78
C SER A 323 5.42 -1.47 -0.70
N ASN A 324 4.60 -0.67 -1.39
CA ASN A 324 4.89 -0.28 -2.78
C ASN A 324 6.22 0.48 -2.88
N THR A 325 6.46 1.45 -1.99
CA THR A 325 7.70 2.24 -2.00
C THR A 325 8.92 1.38 -1.65
N SER A 326 8.80 0.48 -0.67
CA SER A 326 9.87 -0.44 -0.29
C SER A 326 10.31 -1.31 -1.47
N HIS A 327 9.36 -1.87 -2.24
CA HIS A 327 9.69 -2.67 -3.42
C HIS A 327 10.37 -1.86 -4.53
N LEU A 328 10.02 -0.58 -4.72
CA LEU A 328 10.75 0.29 -5.65
C LEU A 328 12.20 0.53 -5.17
N ALA A 329 12.42 0.68 -3.86
CA ALA A 329 13.76 0.82 -3.31
C ALA A 329 14.58 -0.48 -3.47
N GLU A 330 14.00 -1.65 -3.17
CA GLU A 330 14.62 -2.98 -3.41
C GLU A 330 15.05 -3.15 -4.88
N MET A 331 14.19 -2.76 -5.83
CA MET A 331 14.54 -2.79 -7.26
C MET A 331 15.73 -1.89 -7.58
N GLY A 332 15.80 -0.70 -6.98
CA GLY A 332 16.90 0.24 -7.16
C GLY A 332 18.21 -0.30 -6.56
N GLU A 333 18.18 -0.75 -5.29
CA GLU A 333 19.34 -1.28 -4.57
C GLU A 333 20.01 -2.45 -5.31
N SER A 334 19.23 -3.23 -6.06
CA SER A 334 19.76 -4.32 -6.87
C SER A 334 20.64 -3.86 -8.05
N LYS A 335 20.69 -2.55 -8.38
CA LYS A 335 21.33 -2.00 -9.60
C LYS A 335 22.34 -0.90 -9.34
N LEU A 336 22.07 0.02 -8.40
CA LEU A 336 22.88 1.20 -8.17
C LEU A 336 22.66 1.75 -6.75
N PRO A 337 23.51 2.70 -6.27
CA PRO A 337 23.27 3.39 -5.00
C PRO A 337 21.84 3.97 -4.96
N THR A 338 21.06 3.53 -3.98
CA THR A 338 19.65 3.90 -3.84
C THR A 338 19.39 4.47 -2.46
N PHE A 339 18.70 5.59 -2.40
CA PHE A 339 18.37 6.29 -1.16
C PHE A 339 16.86 6.39 -1.00
N PHE A 340 16.31 5.61 -0.07
CA PHE A 340 14.90 5.63 0.28
C PHE A 340 14.65 6.68 1.35
N ILE A 341 13.99 7.79 0.99
CA ILE A 341 13.74 8.93 1.88
C ILE A 341 12.24 9.24 1.99
N LYS A 342 11.81 9.74 3.14
CA LYS A 342 10.40 10.15 3.31
C LYS A 342 10.12 11.56 2.76
N ASN A 343 11.08 12.47 2.79
CA ASN A 343 10.98 13.84 2.27
C ASN A 343 12.35 14.47 2.07
N ALA A 344 12.38 15.70 1.54
CA ALA A 344 13.60 16.45 1.21
C ALA A 344 14.50 16.78 2.42
N SER A 345 13.94 16.86 3.65
CA SER A 345 14.74 17.17 4.85
C SER A 345 15.80 16.11 5.16
N LYS A 346 15.68 14.92 4.56
CA LYS A 346 16.64 13.83 4.70
C LYS A 346 17.94 14.07 3.90
N MET A 347 17.94 14.97 2.92
CA MET A 347 19.13 15.43 2.18
C MET A 347 19.75 16.61 2.92
N GLU A 348 20.54 16.34 3.99
CA GLU A 348 21.06 17.37 4.88
C GLU A 348 22.06 18.30 4.18
N SER A 349 22.94 17.72 3.36
CA SER A 349 23.90 18.45 2.53
C SER A 349 24.25 17.63 1.27
N ASP A 350 25.09 18.20 0.39
CA ASP A 350 25.67 17.48 -0.76
C ASP A 350 26.55 16.29 -0.35
N ARG A 351 27.02 16.28 0.90
CA ARG A 351 27.86 15.20 1.45
C ARG A 351 27.11 14.25 2.36
N LYS A 352 25.92 14.61 2.86
CA LYS A 352 25.24 13.86 3.92
C LYS A 352 23.76 13.67 3.62
N ILE A 353 23.34 12.40 3.62
CA ILE A 353 21.94 12.01 3.49
C ILE A 353 21.56 11.00 4.57
N ARG A 354 20.37 11.14 5.15
CA ARG A 354 19.72 10.09 5.92
C ARG A 354 18.70 9.37 5.05
N HIS A 355 18.71 8.06 5.09
CA HIS A 355 17.78 7.25 4.32
C HIS A 355 17.41 5.98 5.08
N PHE A 356 16.36 5.33 4.67
CA PHE A 356 15.89 4.08 5.29
C PHE A 356 16.63 2.87 4.71
N ASP A 357 17.24 2.08 5.59
CA ASP A 357 17.84 0.79 5.24
C ASP A 357 16.76 -0.30 5.36
N LEU A 358 16.42 -0.91 4.23
CA LEU A 358 15.38 -1.96 4.16
C LEU A 358 15.76 -3.24 4.89
N HIS A 359 17.06 -3.53 5.04
CA HIS A 359 17.54 -4.75 5.70
C HIS A 359 17.61 -4.60 7.22
N ARG A 360 17.96 -3.40 7.69
CA ARG A 360 18.05 -3.08 9.12
C ARG A 360 16.74 -2.56 9.69
N HIS A 361 15.80 -2.14 8.83
CA HIS A 361 14.54 -1.48 9.20
C HIS A 361 14.74 -0.22 10.06
N GLU A 362 15.76 0.58 9.76
CA GLU A 362 16.08 1.82 10.47
C GLU A 362 16.61 2.91 9.52
N GLU A 363 16.54 4.18 9.95
CA GLU A 363 17.21 5.26 9.24
C GLU A 363 18.72 5.20 9.51
N ILE A 364 19.50 5.20 8.45
CA ILE A 364 20.97 5.29 8.49
C ILE A 364 21.46 6.56 7.81
N GLU A 365 22.70 6.91 8.08
CA GLU A 365 23.40 8.06 7.49
C GLU A 365 24.43 7.58 6.48
N THR A 366 24.44 8.19 5.29
CA THR A 366 25.48 7.96 4.28
C THR A 366 26.20 9.26 3.97
N GLN A 367 27.54 9.18 4.01
CA GLN A 367 28.43 10.29 3.65
C GLN A 367 28.83 10.22 2.18
N ASN A 368 29.09 11.42 1.58
CA ASN A 368 29.52 11.57 0.18
C ASN A 368 28.57 10.87 -0.81
N TRP A 369 27.28 10.98 -0.55
CA TRP A 369 26.21 10.31 -1.32
C TRP A 369 26.00 10.91 -2.72
N LEU A 370 26.20 12.24 -2.87
CA LEU A 370 26.00 12.95 -4.12
C LEU A 370 27.37 13.20 -4.78
N PRO A 371 27.65 12.66 -5.99
CA PRO A 371 28.90 12.92 -6.70
C PRO A 371 29.22 14.41 -6.80
N GLN A 372 30.48 14.82 -6.55
CA GLN A 372 30.88 16.23 -6.51
C GLN A 372 30.84 16.88 -7.90
N ASP A 373 31.17 16.13 -8.93
CA ASP A 373 31.05 16.55 -10.33
C ASP A 373 29.60 16.51 -10.82
N LYS A 374 29.37 16.53 -12.13
CA LYS A 374 28.05 16.34 -12.71
C LYS A 374 27.45 15.00 -12.22
N ALA A 375 26.27 15.06 -11.63
CA ALA A 375 25.52 13.88 -11.19
C ALA A 375 24.28 13.66 -12.04
N THR A 376 23.98 12.40 -12.35
CA THR A 376 22.72 11.97 -12.97
C THR A 376 21.91 11.21 -11.93
N VAL A 377 20.83 11.84 -11.46
CA VAL A 377 19.98 11.35 -10.38
C VAL A 377 18.66 10.84 -10.93
N GLY A 378 18.36 9.56 -10.72
CA GLY A 378 17.03 9.01 -10.94
C GLY A 378 16.11 9.34 -9.78
N ILE A 379 14.84 9.67 -10.04
CA ILE A 379 13.82 9.88 -9.01
C ILE A 379 12.60 9.03 -9.33
N THR A 380 12.11 8.32 -8.33
CA THR A 380 10.80 7.68 -8.33
C THR A 380 10.12 7.86 -6.98
N ALA A 381 8.83 7.60 -6.92
CA ALA A 381 8.06 7.69 -5.70
C ALA A 381 6.96 6.64 -5.64
N GLY A 382 6.64 6.19 -4.43
CA GLY A 382 5.57 5.23 -4.18
C GLY A 382 4.17 5.79 -4.48
N ALA A 383 3.21 4.87 -4.61
CA ALA A 383 1.81 5.18 -4.92
C ALA A 383 1.09 6.01 -3.82
N SER A 384 1.70 6.16 -2.66
CA SER A 384 1.21 6.98 -1.54
C SER A 384 1.97 8.30 -1.37
N CYS A 385 2.84 8.68 -2.32
CA CYS A 385 3.65 9.91 -2.25
C CYS A 385 3.01 11.02 -3.09
N PRO A 386 2.67 12.18 -2.53
CA PRO A 386 2.14 13.30 -3.29
C PRO A 386 3.22 14.05 -4.07
N ASN A 387 2.81 14.77 -5.13
CA ASN A 387 3.74 15.44 -6.05
C ASN A 387 4.51 16.60 -5.40
N ASN A 388 3.95 17.29 -4.39
CA ASN A 388 4.64 18.34 -3.66
C ASN A 388 5.91 17.82 -2.95
N LEU A 389 5.90 16.61 -2.38
CA LEU A 389 7.10 16.02 -1.76
C LEU A 389 8.18 15.69 -2.81
N ILE A 390 7.78 15.34 -4.02
CA ILE A 390 8.72 15.12 -5.13
C ILE A 390 9.33 16.45 -5.58
N GLU A 391 8.50 17.50 -5.67
CA GLU A 391 8.98 18.87 -5.93
C GLU A 391 10.01 19.30 -4.89
N ASP A 392 9.74 19.11 -3.61
CA ASP A 392 10.66 19.49 -2.54
C ASP A 392 12.02 18.80 -2.67
N VAL A 393 12.03 17.52 -3.06
CA VAL A 393 13.27 16.78 -3.33
C VAL A 393 14.01 17.37 -4.53
N ILE A 394 13.31 17.70 -5.61
CA ILE A 394 13.92 18.34 -6.79
C ILE A 394 14.49 19.71 -6.45
N ARG A 395 13.72 20.54 -5.73
CA ARG A 395 14.20 21.85 -5.24
C ARG A 395 15.43 21.72 -4.36
N ARG A 396 15.43 20.75 -3.47
CA ARG A 396 16.58 20.48 -2.59
C ARG A 396 17.83 20.06 -3.37
N LEU A 397 17.70 19.24 -4.40
CA LEU A 397 18.82 18.92 -5.29
C LEU A 397 19.36 20.15 -6.01
N PHE A 398 18.48 21.06 -6.44
CA PHE A 398 18.89 22.33 -7.06
C PHE A 398 19.67 23.19 -6.07
N GLU A 399 19.17 23.38 -4.84
CA GLU A 399 19.86 24.11 -3.78
C GLU A 399 21.26 23.54 -3.50
N LEU A 400 21.38 22.21 -3.36
CA LEU A 400 22.66 21.53 -3.15
C LEU A 400 23.65 21.72 -4.31
N ARG A 401 23.15 22.11 -5.48
CA ARG A 401 23.95 22.44 -6.67
C ARG A 401 24.05 23.93 -6.97
N GLY A 402 23.56 24.79 -6.06
CA GLY A 402 23.58 26.24 -6.22
C GLY A 402 22.80 26.72 -7.44
N VAL A 403 21.65 26.11 -7.72
CA VAL A 403 20.75 26.44 -8.82
C VAL A 403 19.39 26.83 -8.26
N SER A 404 18.75 27.86 -8.80
CA SER A 404 17.36 28.20 -8.44
C SER A 404 16.37 27.60 -9.45
N VAL A 405 15.15 27.35 -8.97
CA VAL A 405 14.05 26.88 -9.87
C VAL A 405 13.73 27.93 -10.93
N GLN A 406 13.80 29.24 -10.58
CA GLN A 406 13.59 30.33 -11.53
C GLN A 406 14.62 30.31 -12.65
N GLU A 407 15.89 30.04 -12.33
CA GLU A 407 16.96 29.88 -13.32
C GLU A 407 16.70 28.69 -14.26
N PHE A 408 16.11 27.60 -13.73
CA PHE A 408 15.71 26.45 -14.56
C PHE A 408 14.53 26.78 -15.47
N LEU A 409 13.44 27.41 -14.95
CA LEU A 409 12.25 27.73 -15.74
C LEU A 409 12.48 28.87 -16.76
N ALA A 410 13.53 29.67 -16.62
CA ALA A 410 13.90 30.72 -17.56
C ALA A 410 14.69 30.20 -18.80
N ARG A 411 15.05 28.93 -18.82
CA ARG A 411 15.75 28.24 -19.93
C ARG A 411 14.78 27.56 -20.86
#